data_101f1988290d167210aff2b32a1a088c
#
_entry.id   101f1988290d167210aff2b32a1a088c
#
_cell.length_a   1.000
_cell.length_b   1.000
_cell.length_c   1.000
_cell.angle_alpha   90.00
_cell.angle_beta   90.00
_cell.angle_gamma   90.00
#
_symmetry.space_group_name_H-M   'P 1'
#
loop_
_entity.id
_entity.type
_entity.pdbx_description
1 polymer ?
#
loop_
_entity_poly.entity_id
_entity_poly.type
_entity_poly.pdbx_seq_one_letter_code
_entity_poly.pdbx_strand_id
1 'polypeptide(L)'
;MISELPYGYDTLLDRSFKDGHDLSGGQWQRLTAARAFFRDAPILICDEPSAALDARAEHTLFEHLRARAGKATTILITHRLANVHHADAIYVLDRGRLIENGTHHQLMAQDGRYAELFNLQALGYLHERP
;
A
#
# COMPACT_ATOMS: atom_id res chain seq x y z
N MET A 1 6.60 3.48 18.31
CA MET A 1 7.23 2.26 17.75
C MET A 1 8.74 2.20 18.05
N ILE A 2 9.59 3.02 17.41
CA ILE A 2 11.06 2.94 17.64
C ILE A 2 11.42 3.27 19.09
N SER A 3 10.78 4.26 19.72
CA SER A 3 10.96 4.61 21.14
C SER A 3 10.56 3.52 22.14
N GLU A 4 9.86 2.51 21.72
CA GLU A 4 9.43 1.35 22.52
C GLU A 4 10.40 0.17 22.41
N LEU A 5 11.39 0.27 21.50
CA LEU A 5 12.42 -0.74 21.34
C LEU A 5 13.50 -0.61 22.43
N PRO A 6 14.13 -1.70 22.88
CA PRO A 6 15.06 -1.71 24.01
C PRO A 6 16.21 -0.70 23.90
N TYR A 7 16.70 -0.48 22.67
CA TYR A 7 17.83 0.42 22.38
C TYR A 7 17.47 1.47 21.32
N GLY A 8 16.16 1.75 21.12
CA GLY A 8 15.70 2.71 20.12
C GLY A 8 16.21 2.38 18.72
N TYR A 9 16.91 3.33 18.08
CA TYR A 9 17.48 3.14 16.73
C TYR A 9 18.64 2.15 16.67
N ASP A 10 19.31 1.87 17.81
CA ASP A 10 20.43 0.94 17.90
C ASP A 10 19.95 -0.51 18.18
N THR A 11 18.64 -0.75 18.25
CA THR A 11 18.09 -2.08 18.44
C THR A 11 18.36 -2.96 17.24
N LEU A 12 19.00 -4.13 17.48
CA LEU A 12 19.19 -5.14 16.44
C LEU A 12 17.86 -5.86 16.15
N LEU A 13 17.40 -5.75 14.90
CA LEU A 13 16.11 -6.32 14.47
C LEU A 13 16.31 -7.73 13.86
N ASP A 14 16.87 -8.65 14.62
CA ASP A 14 17.07 -10.03 14.22
C ASP A 14 17.13 -10.95 15.45
N ARG A 15 16.16 -11.84 15.59
CA ARG A 15 16.07 -12.81 16.70
C ARG A 15 17.21 -13.83 16.76
N SER A 16 17.99 -14.00 15.70
CA SER A 16 19.13 -14.92 15.72
C SER A 16 20.28 -14.43 16.60
N PHE A 17 20.28 -13.15 16.97
CA PHE A 17 21.26 -12.57 17.87
C PHE A 17 20.75 -12.52 19.31
N LYS A 18 21.68 -12.62 20.28
CA LYS A 18 21.39 -12.74 21.71
C LYS A 18 20.49 -11.64 22.27
N ASP A 19 20.62 -10.40 21.80
CA ASP A 19 19.82 -9.24 22.21
C ASP A 19 18.96 -8.72 21.06
N GLY A 20 18.69 -9.58 20.08
CA GLY A 20 17.89 -9.25 18.90
C GLY A 20 16.41 -9.18 19.22
N HIS A 21 15.74 -8.21 18.62
CA HIS A 21 14.31 -7.97 18.75
C HIS A 21 13.63 -8.19 17.41
N ASP A 22 12.41 -8.72 17.44
CA ASP A 22 11.62 -8.87 16.23
C ASP A 22 10.47 -7.87 16.21
N LEU A 23 10.04 -7.50 15.00
CA LEU A 23 8.91 -6.63 14.78
C LEU A 23 7.71 -7.45 14.31
N SER A 24 6.50 -7.00 14.67
CA SER A 24 5.29 -7.53 14.04
C SER A 24 5.29 -7.21 12.54
N GLY A 25 4.50 -7.96 11.73
CA GLY A 25 4.39 -7.71 10.30
C GLY A 25 4.02 -6.27 9.96
N GLY A 26 3.08 -5.67 10.69
CA GLY A 26 2.71 -4.26 10.52
C GLY A 26 3.82 -3.28 10.92
N GLN A 27 4.63 -3.60 11.93
CA GLN A 27 5.79 -2.81 12.30
C GLN A 27 6.88 -2.89 11.23
N TRP A 28 7.13 -4.08 10.66
CA TRP A 28 8.04 -4.26 9.54
C TRP A 28 7.59 -3.47 8.31
N GLN A 29 6.30 -3.49 7.97
CA GLN A 29 5.77 -2.70 6.85
C GLN A 29 5.96 -1.19 7.06
N ARG A 30 5.65 -0.67 8.26
CA ARG A 30 5.88 0.75 8.58
C ARG A 30 7.35 1.15 8.47
N LEU A 31 8.26 0.32 8.97
CA LEU A 31 9.69 0.57 8.88
C LEU A 31 10.18 0.56 7.42
N THR A 32 9.72 -0.41 6.63
CA THR A 32 10.05 -0.52 5.20
C THR A 32 9.52 0.70 4.42
N ALA A 33 8.28 1.13 4.68
CA ALA A 33 7.72 2.33 4.06
C ALA A 33 8.52 3.59 4.45
N ALA A 34 8.88 3.75 5.73
CA ALA A 34 9.69 4.87 6.19
C ALA A 34 11.07 4.92 5.49
N ARG A 35 11.72 3.77 5.31
CA ARG A 35 13.00 3.67 4.57
C ARG A 35 12.83 4.06 3.10
N ALA A 36 11.74 3.61 2.46
CA ALA A 36 11.46 3.94 1.07
C ALA A 36 11.23 5.45 0.87
N PHE A 37 10.46 6.09 1.76
CA PHE A 37 10.24 7.53 1.72
C PHE A 37 11.49 8.34 2.05
N PHE A 38 12.29 7.90 3.02
CA PHE A 38 13.54 8.55 3.38
C PHE A 38 14.56 8.61 2.22
N ARG A 39 14.56 7.58 1.37
CA ARG A 39 15.45 7.51 0.21
C ARG A 39 15.11 8.54 -0.88
N ASP A 40 13.90 9.06 -0.90
CA ASP A 40 13.37 10.05 -1.86
C ASP A 40 13.71 9.75 -3.34
N ALA A 41 13.57 8.48 -3.73
CA ALA A 41 13.89 8.04 -5.07
C ALA A 41 12.86 8.59 -6.10
N PRO A 42 13.27 8.88 -7.36
CA PRO A 42 12.36 9.37 -8.39
C PRO A 42 11.31 8.34 -8.82
N ILE A 43 11.57 7.05 -8.58
CA ILE A 43 10.63 5.94 -8.83
C ILE A 43 10.48 5.15 -7.54
N LEU A 44 9.24 4.92 -7.13
CA LEU A 44 8.89 4.10 -5.97
C LEU A 44 7.94 2.98 -6.43
N ILE A 45 8.31 1.74 -6.13
CA ILE A 45 7.46 0.56 -6.38
C ILE A 45 7.00 0.03 -5.03
N CYS A 46 5.68 -0.05 -4.85
CA CYS A 46 5.03 -0.57 -3.66
C CYS A 46 4.20 -1.79 -4.04
N ASP A 47 4.57 -2.95 -3.52
CA ASP A 47 3.83 -4.20 -3.70
C ASP A 47 3.11 -4.53 -2.38
N GLU A 48 1.76 -4.52 -2.41
CA GLU A 48 0.87 -4.72 -1.27
C GLU A 48 1.29 -3.96 0.01
N PRO A 49 1.57 -2.64 -0.06
CA PRO A 49 2.24 -1.93 1.03
C PRO A 49 1.39 -1.77 2.29
N SER A 50 0.10 -2.07 2.22
CA SER A 50 -0.84 -1.96 3.36
C SER A 50 -1.35 -3.31 3.89
N ALA A 51 -0.85 -4.44 3.41
CA ALA A 51 -1.40 -5.77 3.71
C ALA A 51 -1.49 -6.10 5.22
N ALA A 52 -0.52 -5.65 6.03
CA ALA A 52 -0.48 -5.88 7.48
C ALA A 52 -0.68 -4.60 8.31
N LEU A 53 -1.21 -3.52 7.70
CA LEU A 53 -1.47 -2.26 8.38
C LEU A 53 -2.91 -2.18 8.89
N ASP A 54 -3.08 -1.55 10.06
CA ASP A 54 -4.39 -1.08 10.51
C ASP A 54 -4.89 0.09 9.65
N ALA A 55 -6.19 0.38 9.71
CA ALA A 55 -6.82 1.41 8.87
C ALA A 55 -6.18 2.80 9.02
N ARG A 56 -5.69 3.16 10.22
CA ARG A 56 -5.06 4.45 10.46
C ARG A 56 -3.67 4.52 9.81
N ALA A 57 -2.86 3.47 9.95
CA ALA A 57 -1.54 3.38 9.34
C ALA A 57 -1.64 3.29 7.81
N GLU A 58 -2.63 2.57 7.29
CA GLU A 58 -2.95 2.51 5.87
C GLU A 58 -3.29 3.90 5.32
N HIS A 59 -4.20 4.63 5.96
CA HIS A 59 -4.55 6.00 5.57
C HIS A 59 -3.31 6.90 5.51
N THR A 60 -2.47 6.88 6.56
CA THR A 60 -1.23 7.66 6.62
C THR A 60 -0.26 7.30 5.48
N LEU A 61 -0.11 6.02 5.17
CA LEU A 61 0.71 5.55 4.06
C LEU A 61 0.25 6.15 2.72
N PHE A 62 -1.06 6.07 2.44
CA PHE A 62 -1.61 6.60 1.19
C PHE A 62 -1.57 8.13 1.11
N GLU A 63 -1.67 8.84 2.22
CA GLU A 63 -1.41 10.30 2.28
C GLU A 63 0.03 10.62 1.83
N HIS A 64 1.02 9.89 2.34
CA HIS A 64 2.42 10.07 1.93
C HIS A 64 2.66 9.73 0.46
N LEU A 65 2.02 8.67 -0.07
CA LEU A 65 2.12 8.33 -1.49
C LEU A 65 1.52 9.43 -2.37
N ARG A 66 0.36 9.98 -1.99
CA ARG A 66 -0.29 11.10 -2.69
C ARG A 66 0.55 12.37 -2.67
N ALA A 67 1.21 12.68 -1.55
CA ALA A 67 2.07 13.86 -1.43
C ALA A 67 3.28 13.83 -2.38
N ARG A 68 3.60 12.66 -2.96
CA ARG A 68 4.66 12.49 -3.97
C ARG A 68 4.16 12.71 -5.41
N ALA A 69 2.84 12.76 -5.62
CA ALA A 69 2.27 12.98 -6.96
C ALA A 69 2.82 14.27 -7.59
N GLY A 70 3.16 14.20 -8.86
CA GLY A 70 3.78 15.30 -9.60
C GLY A 70 5.28 15.53 -9.33
N LYS A 71 5.88 14.85 -8.33
CA LYS A 71 7.31 14.94 -8.01
C LYS A 71 8.08 13.67 -8.35
N ALA A 72 7.44 12.53 -8.25
CA ALA A 72 8.03 11.22 -8.49
C ALA A 72 7.00 10.25 -9.04
N THR A 73 7.44 9.22 -9.75
CA THR A 73 6.58 8.14 -10.24
C THR A 73 6.38 7.11 -9.13
N THR A 74 5.12 6.82 -8.80
CA THR A 74 4.78 5.75 -7.85
C THR A 74 4.04 4.64 -8.60
N ILE A 75 4.55 3.42 -8.52
CA ILE A 75 3.89 2.21 -9.02
C ILE A 75 3.36 1.47 -7.81
N LEU A 76 2.03 1.37 -7.73
CA LEU A 76 1.34 0.66 -6.65
C LEU A 76 0.76 -0.64 -7.20
N ILE A 77 1.15 -1.76 -6.62
CA ILE A 77 0.58 -3.08 -6.89
C ILE A 77 -0.29 -3.41 -5.69
N THR A 78 -1.58 -3.63 -5.91
CA THR A 78 -2.51 -3.95 -4.81
C THR A 78 -3.79 -4.61 -5.33
N HIS A 79 -4.41 -5.41 -4.47
CA HIS A 79 -5.76 -5.91 -4.65
C HIS A 79 -6.80 -5.09 -3.85
N ARG A 80 -6.40 -4.07 -3.08
CA ARG A 80 -7.28 -3.18 -2.31
C ARG A 80 -7.67 -1.96 -3.16
N LEU A 81 -8.81 -2.06 -3.85
CA LEU A 81 -9.21 -1.09 -4.86
C LEU A 81 -9.68 0.26 -4.27
N ALA A 82 -10.07 0.28 -3.00
CA ALA A 82 -10.48 1.52 -2.33
C ALA A 82 -9.42 2.65 -2.38
N ASN A 83 -8.15 2.29 -2.53
CA ASN A 83 -7.05 3.26 -2.54
C ASN A 83 -6.55 3.61 -3.95
N VAL A 84 -6.99 2.89 -4.99
CA VAL A 84 -6.48 3.11 -6.36
C VAL A 84 -7.26 4.17 -7.14
N HIS A 85 -8.43 4.60 -6.68
CA HIS A 85 -9.27 5.58 -7.39
C HIS A 85 -8.62 6.96 -7.54
N HIS A 86 -7.54 7.25 -6.79
CA HIS A 86 -6.74 8.47 -6.91
C HIS A 86 -5.54 8.33 -7.86
N ALA A 87 -5.29 7.14 -8.41
CA ALA A 87 -4.18 6.94 -9.34
C ALA A 87 -4.42 7.67 -10.67
N ASP A 88 -3.35 8.23 -11.25
CA ASP A 88 -3.41 8.90 -12.56
C ASP A 88 -3.71 7.89 -13.69
N ALA A 89 -3.23 6.65 -13.53
CA ALA A 89 -3.49 5.55 -14.45
C ALA A 89 -3.59 4.23 -13.68
N ILE A 90 -4.54 3.40 -14.07
CA ILE A 90 -4.78 2.06 -13.52
C ILE A 90 -4.58 1.04 -14.65
N TYR A 91 -3.85 -0.01 -14.36
CA TYR A 91 -3.60 -1.14 -15.27
C TYR A 91 -4.14 -2.41 -14.64
N VAL A 92 -5.12 -3.05 -15.26
CA VAL A 92 -5.73 -4.30 -14.78
C VAL A 92 -5.07 -5.47 -15.46
N LEU A 93 -4.47 -6.33 -14.65
CA LEU A 93 -3.79 -7.53 -15.12
C LEU A 93 -4.60 -8.77 -14.77
N ASP A 94 -4.79 -9.66 -15.74
CA ASP A 94 -5.35 -10.99 -15.54
C ASP A 94 -4.52 -12.03 -16.28
N ARG A 95 -4.15 -13.11 -15.59
CA ARG A 95 -3.34 -14.21 -16.13
C ARG A 95 -2.10 -13.74 -16.89
N GLY A 96 -1.40 -12.75 -16.34
CA GLY A 96 -0.18 -12.18 -16.93
C GLY A 96 -0.41 -11.29 -18.15
N ARG A 97 -1.64 -10.90 -18.45
CA ARG A 97 -1.98 -10.01 -19.56
C ARG A 97 -2.64 -8.73 -19.06
N LEU A 98 -2.33 -7.63 -19.69
CA LEU A 98 -3.04 -6.38 -19.53
C LEU A 98 -4.40 -6.50 -20.23
N ILE A 99 -5.49 -6.39 -19.46
CA ILE A 99 -6.86 -6.52 -19.98
C ILE A 99 -7.60 -5.18 -20.04
N GLU A 100 -7.31 -4.26 -19.12
CA GLU A 100 -7.91 -2.92 -19.07
C GLU A 100 -6.88 -1.91 -18.61
N ASN A 101 -7.00 -0.66 -19.08
CA ASN A 101 -6.23 0.46 -18.58
C ASN A 101 -6.98 1.78 -18.73
N GLY A 102 -6.79 2.69 -17.78
CA GLY A 102 -7.43 4.00 -17.78
C GLY A 102 -7.44 4.63 -16.40
N THR A 103 -8.17 5.72 -16.24
CA THR A 103 -8.49 6.31 -14.94
C THR A 103 -9.62 5.53 -14.26
N HIS A 104 -9.80 5.72 -12.95
CA HIS A 104 -10.93 5.15 -12.22
C HIS A 104 -12.27 5.41 -12.92
N HIS A 105 -12.54 6.66 -13.30
CA HIS A 105 -13.80 7.02 -13.97
C HIS A 105 -14.00 6.32 -15.30
N GLN A 106 -12.94 6.21 -16.11
CA GLN A 106 -13.00 5.52 -17.40
C GLN A 106 -13.29 4.04 -17.23
N LEU A 107 -12.59 3.38 -16.29
CA LEU A 107 -12.77 1.95 -16.04
C LEU A 107 -14.12 1.62 -15.41
N MET A 108 -14.63 2.47 -14.52
CA MET A 108 -15.99 2.32 -14.00
C MET A 108 -17.05 2.48 -15.10
N ALA A 109 -16.87 3.43 -16.04
CA ALA A 109 -17.78 3.64 -17.16
C ALA A 109 -17.74 2.51 -18.20
N GLN A 110 -16.64 1.77 -18.30
CA GLN A 110 -16.51 0.61 -19.16
C GLN A 110 -17.28 -0.61 -18.65
N ASP A 111 -17.65 -0.62 -17.35
CA ASP A 111 -18.34 -1.71 -16.65
C ASP A 111 -17.67 -3.09 -16.87
N GLY A 112 -16.31 -3.06 -16.89
CA GLY A 112 -15.47 -4.22 -17.11
C GLY A 112 -15.02 -4.91 -15.82
N ARG A 113 -13.90 -5.62 -15.90
CA ARG A 113 -13.34 -6.38 -14.76
C ARG A 113 -12.99 -5.49 -13.58
N TYR A 114 -12.46 -4.28 -13.84
CA TYR A 114 -12.17 -3.31 -12.78
C TYR A 114 -13.43 -2.90 -12.03
N ALA A 115 -14.50 -2.52 -12.75
CA ALA A 115 -15.75 -2.08 -12.15
C ALA A 115 -16.40 -3.21 -11.32
N GLU A 116 -16.41 -4.44 -11.85
CA GLU A 116 -16.87 -5.63 -11.13
C GLU A 116 -16.16 -5.80 -9.79
N LEU A 117 -14.82 -5.81 -9.80
CA LEU A 117 -14.02 -6.02 -8.59
C LEU A 117 -14.17 -4.86 -7.60
N PHE A 118 -14.22 -3.62 -8.10
CA PHE A 118 -14.41 -2.43 -7.27
C PHE A 118 -15.74 -2.49 -6.52
N ASN A 119 -16.83 -2.81 -7.23
CA ASN A 119 -18.16 -2.92 -6.64
C ASN A 119 -18.26 -4.08 -5.63
N LEU A 120 -17.65 -5.22 -5.92
CA LEU A 120 -17.61 -6.36 -4.98
C LEU A 120 -16.90 -5.98 -3.67
N GLN A 121 -15.76 -5.28 -3.74
CA GLN A 121 -15.06 -4.82 -2.53
C GLN A 121 -15.86 -3.77 -1.77
N ALA A 122 -16.50 -2.83 -2.46
CA ALA A 122 -17.35 -1.82 -1.81
C ALA A 122 -18.52 -2.46 -1.04
N LEU A 123 -19.15 -3.49 -1.58
CA LEU A 123 -20.21 -4.26 -0.92
C LEU A 123 -19.68 -4.99 0.33
N GLY A 124 -18.48 -5.57 0.29
CA GLY A 124 -17.83 -6.20 1.44
C GLY A 124 -17.66 -5.24 2.61
N TYR A 125 -17.20 -4.02 2.36
CA TYR A 125 -17.07 -2.99 3.41
C TYR A 125 -18.39 -2.54 4.03
N LEU A 126 -19.50 -2.63 3.31
CA LEU A 126 -20.85 -2.28 3.83
C LEU A 126 -21.41 -3.35 4.78
N HIS A 127 -21.03 -4.61 4.59
CA HIS A 127 -21.52 -5.74 5.41
C HIS A 127 -20.69 -5.95 6.70
N GLU A 128 -19.50 -5.38 6.80
CA GLU A 128 -18.63 -5.47 7.99
C GLU A 128 -18.87 -4.34 9.02
N ARG A 129 -19.84 -3.45 8.79
CA ARG A 129 -20.24 -2.48 9.80
C ARG A 129 -21.30 -3.12 10.71
N PRO A 130 -20.99 -3.32 12.03
CA PRO A 130 -21.96 -3.80 13.01
C PRO A 130 -23.10 -2.81 13.19
#